data_6172ed41a10ee961aef61f19b41c6f3e
#
_entry.id   6172ed41a10ee961aef61f19b41c6f3e
#
_cell.length_a   1.000
_cell.length_b   1.000
_cell.length_c   1.000
_cell.angle_alpha   90.00
_cell.angle_beta   90.00
_cell.angle_gamma   90.00
#
_symmetry.space_group_name_H-M   'P 1'
#
loop_
_entity.id
_entity.type
_entity.pdbx_description
1 polymer ?
#
loop_
_entity_poly.entity_id
_entity_poly.type
_entity_poly.pdbx_seq_one_letter_code
_entity_poly.pdbx_strand_id
1 'polypeptide(L)'
;MEQVQLDRLSVYPIKSLDATSVPTARLVENGALEWDRRYAILDAAGEYVNGKREQRIHRIRTNYDLERATVRISENGGNRERTYHLDADRSSLESWLAECFGYEVQVVRNDEGGYPDDTDASGPTVISTATLEAVASWFEEIDPVEMRRRLRANVELDVPIPFWEDRLYGSPGEAVEFDIGSVSFHGNNPCQRCVVPTRDPDTGDQTPEFRETFVENRKRTLPSWVNTDWFDHYFRLMVNTHIPEPEWGKQLTVGDPVTVGE
;
A
#
# COMPACT_ATOMS: atom_id res chain seq x y z
N MET A 1 12.88 -17.15 20.42
CA MET A 1 12.00 -16.13 19.79
C MET A 1 11.86 -16.55 18.36
N GLU A 2 10.64 -16.68 17.82
CA GLU A 2 10.45 -16.90 16.39
C GLU A 2 11.10 -15.73 15.66
N GLN A 3 11.82 -16.05 14.59
CA GLN A 3 12.54 -15.05 13.79
C GLN A 3 11.50 -14.33 12.92
N VAL A 4 11.34 -13.04 13.13
CA VAL A 4 10.49 -12.20 12.26
C VAL A 4 11.12 -12.14 10.88
N GLN A 5 10.34 -12.33 9.84
CA GLN A 5 10.82 -12.29 8.46
C GLN A 5 9.83 -11.58 7.53
N LEU A 6 10.35 -11.14 6.41
CA LEU A 6 9.57 -10.57 5.32
C LEU A 6 8.76 -11.69 4.62
N ASP A 7 7.42 -11.69 4.77
CA ASP A 7 6.53 -12.69 4.16
C ASP A 7 6.12 -12.30 2.73
N ARG A 8 5.83 -11.02 2.51
CA ARG A 8 5.32 -10.55 1.22
C ARG A 8 5.81 -9.15 0.87
N LEU A 9 6.18 -8.99 -0.39
CA LEU A 9 6.39 -7.69 -1.04
C LEU A 9 5.28 -7.43 -2.05
N SER A 10 4.67 -6.26 -1.97
CA SER A 10 3.63 -5.81 -2.91
C SER A 10 4.00 -4.44 -3.47
N VAL A 11 3.94 -4.32 -4.79
CA VAL A 11 4.07 -3.03 -5.47
C VAL A 11 2.77 -2.71 -6.21
N TYR A 12 2.48 -1.43 -6.39
CA TYR A 12 1.28 -0.89 -7.02
C TYR A 12 1.70 -0.07 -8.25
N PRO A 13 2.01 -0.69 -9.41
CA PRO A 13 2.68 0.00 -10.52
C PRO A 13 1.96 1.25 -10.98
N ILE A 14 0.61 1.21 -11.03
CA ILE A 14 -0.22 2.40 -11.27
C ILE A 14 -0.90 2.78 -9.95
N LYS A 15 -0.66 4.01 -9.48
CA LYS A 15 -1.29 4.55 -8.27
C LYS A 15 -2.81 4.31 -8.28
N SER A 16 -3.34 3.81 -7.16
CA SER A 16 -4.76 3.50 -6.93
C SER A 16 -5.32 2.24 -7.61
N LEU A 17 -4.57 1.56 -8.48
CA LEU A 17 -4.97 0.27 -9.05
C LEU A 17 -4.44 -0.91 -8.21
N ASP A 18 -4.68 -2.15 -8.67
CA ASP A 18 -4.32 -3.35 -7.90
C ASP A 18 -2.81 -3.50 -7.74
N ALA A 19 -2.42 -4.24 -6.70
CA ALA A 19 -1.04 -4.63 -6.45
C ALA A 19 -0.61 -5.81 -7.32
N THR A 20 0.70 -5.98 -7.44
CA THR A 20 1.32 -7.25 -7.80
C THR A 20 2.34 -7.64 -6.73
N SER A 21 2.36 -8.93 -6.35
CA SER A 21 3.39 -9.45 -5.44
C SER A 21 4.66 -9.74 -6.21
N VAL A 22 5.80 -9.42 -5.62
CA VAL A 22 7.11 -9.67 -6.20
C VAL A 22 8.00 -10.43 -5.20
N PRO A 23 8.86 -11.35 -5.65
CA PRO A 23 9.77 -12.05 -4.75
C PRO A 23 10.88 -11.15 -4.23
N THR A 24 11.23 -10.12 -5.00
CA THR A 24 12.26 -9.14 -4.67
C THR A 24 11.85 -7.76 -5.17
N ALA A 25 12.29 -6.71 -4.48
CA ALA A 25 12.12 -5.33 -4.94
C ALA A 25 13.38 -4.51 -4.63
N ARG A 26 13.86 -3.75 -5.62
CA ARG A 26 14.96 -2.81 -5.45
C ARG A 26 14.44 -1.51 -4.86
N LEU A 27 15.21 -0.90 -3.99
CA LEU A 27 14.97 0.47 -3.53
C LEU A 27 15.45 1.47 -4.58
N VAL A 28 14.60 2.39 -4.95
CA VAL A 28 14.90 3.46 -5.88
C VAL A 28 15.06 4.78 -5.15
N GLU A 29 15.29 5.87 -5.86
CA GLU A 29 15.32 7.22 -5.29
C GLU A 29 14.09 7.49 -4.41
N ASN A 30 14.25 8.37 -3.44
CA ASN A 30 13.23 8.69 -2.45
C ASN A 30 12.83 7.50 -1.54
N GLY A 31 13.56 6.38 -1.58
CA GLY A 31 13.34 5.20 -0.75
C GLY A 31 12.14 4.35 -1.13
N ALA A 32 11.52 4.59 -2.27
CA ALA A 32 10.41 3.79 -2.76
C ALA A 32 10.87 2.42 -3.30
N LEU A 33 9.95 1.45 -3.39
CA LEU A 33 10.19 0.21 -4.10
C LEU A 33 10.11 0.44 -5.61
N GLU A 34 11.02 -0.19 -6.37
CA GLU A 34 10.95 -0.20 -7.82
C GLU A 34 9.57 -0.68 -8.28
N TRP A 35 9.00 -0.03 -9.27
CA TRP A 35 7.63 -0.20 -9.76
C TRP A 35 6.52 0.29 -8.84
N ASP A 36 6.77 0.62 -7.57
CA ASP A 36 5.70 1.08 -6.71
C ASP A 36 5.27 2.51 -7.06
N ARG A 37 4.00 2.66 -7.44
CA ARG A 37 3.38 3.95 -7.82
C ARG A 37 4.18 4.73 -8.88
N ARG A 38 4.90 3.98 -9.74
CA ARG A 38 5.71 4.55 -10.83
C ARG A 38 4.85 5.33 -11.83
N TYR A 39 3.59 4.93 -11.96
CA TYR A 39 2.60 5.60 -12.78
C TYR A 39 1.46 6.13 -11.94
N ALA A 40 0.86 7.25 -12.40
CA ALA A 40 -0.36 7.80 -11.82
C ALA A 40 -1.33 8.22 -12.92
N ILE A 41 -2.62 8.25 -12.58
CA ILE A 41 -3.69 8.72 -13.48
C ILE A 41 -4.07 10.12 -13.02
N LEU A 42 -4.01 11.09 -13.92
CA LEU A 42 -4.42 12.48 -13.70
C LEU A 42 -5.66 12.81 -14.52
N ASP A 43 -6.54 13.63 -13.97
CA ASP A 43 -7.64 14.25 -14.72
C ASP A 43 -7.17 15.51 -15.49
N ALA A 44 -8.07 16.14 -16.24
CA ALA A 44 -7.77 17.34 -17.00
C ALA A 44 -7.33 18.55 -16.13
N ALA A 45 -7.60 18.55 -14.83
CA ALA A 45 -7.13 19.54 -13.89
C ALA A 45 -5.74 19.23 -13.31
N GLY A 46 -5.13 18.08 -13.68
CA GLY A 46 -3.87 17.60 -13.14
C GLY A 46 -3.98 16.97 -11.75
N GLU A 47 -5.20 16.65 -11.31
CA GLU A 47 -5.46 16.02 -10.03
C GLU A 47 -5.47 14.49 -10.13
N TYR A 48 -4.99 13.79 -9.09
CA TYR A 48 -5.00 12.33 -9.09
C TYR A 48 -6.40 11.75 -9.16
N VAL A 49 -6.63 10.84 -10.14
CA VAL A 49 -7.77 9.94 -10.15
C VAL A 49 -7.48 8.80 -9.17
N ASN A 50 -8.17 8.78 -8.06
CA ASN A 50 -7.91 7.84 -6.97
C ASN A 50 -9.20 7.42 -6.26
N GLY A 51 -9.13 6.35 -5.43
CA GLY A 51 -10.27 5.80 -4.72
C GLY A 51 -10.93 6.72 -3.68
N LYS A 52 -10.36 7.88 -3.38
CA LYS A 52 -11.01 8.90 -2.53
C LYS A 52 -12.04 9.71 -3.32
N ARG A 53 -11.74 10.02 -4.59
CA ARG A 53 -12.50 10.94 -5.44
C ARG A 53 -13.32 10.22 -6.53
N GLU A 54 -12.81 9.12 -7.07
CA GLU A 54 -13.42 8.38 -8.18
C GLU A 54 -13.76 6.94 -7.76
N GLN A 55 -15.04 6.69 -7.54
CA GLN A 55 -15.52 5.38 -7.10
C GLN A 55 -15.29 4.29 -8.15
N ARG A 56 -15.42 4.61 -9.44
CA ARG A 56 -15.26 3.65 -10.55
C ARG A 56 -13.88 3.04 -10.65
N ILE A 57 -12.85 3.68 -10.07
CA ILE A 57 -11.49 3.13 -10.03
C ILE A 57 -11.41 1.80 -9.30
N HIS A 58 -12.29 1.57 -8.32
CA HIS A 58 -12.39 0.31 -7.59
C HIS A 58 -12.91 -0.86 -8.44
N ARG A 59 -13.57 -0.59 -9.57
CA ARG A 59 -14.02 -1.61 -10.52
C ARG A 59 -12.94 -2.04 -11.50
N ILE A 60 -11.81 -1.34 -11.55
CA ILE A 60 -10.72 -1.65 -12.46
C ILE A 60 -9.84 -2.73 -11.82
N ARG A 61 -9.66 -3.83 -12.55
CA ARG A 61 -8.78 -4.94 -12.18
C ARG A 61 -7.54 -4.89 -13.04
N THR A 62 -6.38 -5.10 -12.43
CA THR A 62 -5.09 -5.11 -13.14
C THR A 62 -4.24 -6.30 -12.76
N ASN A 63 -3.51 -6.81 -13.75
CA ASN A 63 -2.47 -7.81 -13.57
C ASN A 63 -1.24 -7.37 -14.37
N TYR A 64 -0.06 -7.41 -13.75
CA TYR A 64 1.16 -6.85 -14.34
C TYR A 64 2.17 -7.93 -14.68
N ASP A 65 2.80 -7.78 -15.86
CA ASP A 65 4.08 -8.41 -16.20
C ASP A 65 5.15 -7.31 -16.17
N LEU A 66 5.88 -7.24 -15.05
CA LEU A 66 6.84 -6.16 -14.82
C LEU A 66 8.08 -6.28 -15.70
N GLU A 67 8.46 -7.51 -16.08
CA GLU A 67 9.61 -7.73 -16.98
C GLU A 67 9.33 -7.18 -18.38
N ARG A 68 8.07 -7.29 -18.83
CA ARG A 68 7.63 -6.76 -20.12
C ARG A 68 7.04 -5.36 -20.04
N ALA A 69 6.96 -4.79 -18.85
CA ALA A 69 6.31 -3.51 -18.60
C ALA A 69 4.88 -3.47 -19.17
N THR A 70 4.09 -4.53 -18.99
CA THR A 70 2.72 -4.62 -19.47
C THR A 70 1.71 -4.72 -18.34
N VAL A 71 0.51 -4.18 -18.61
CA VAL A 71 -0.65 -4.32 -17.74
C VAL A 71 -1.79 -4.97 -18.52
N ARG A 72 -2.35 -6.04 -17.97
CA ARG A 72 -3.63 -6.57 -18.37
C ARG A 72 -4.69 -5.92 -17.49
N ILE A 73 -5.63 -5.23 -18.11
CA ILE A 73 -6.62 -4.41 -17.44
C ILE A 73 -8.04 -4.81 -17.86
N SER A 74 -8.96 -4.84 -16.92
CA SER A 74 -10.37 -5.11 -17.14
C SER A 74 -11.23 -4.32 -16.18
N GLU A 75 -12.52 -4.17 -16.50
CA GLU A 75 -13.53 -3.67 -15.60
C GLU A 75 -14.27 -4.84 -14.95
N ASN A 76 -14.43 -4.84 -13.64
CA ASN A 76 -15.13 -5.89 -12.90
C ASN A 76 -16.59 -6.01 -13.38
N GLY A 77 -17.00 -7.23 -13.72
CA GLY A 77 -18.32 -7.49 -14.34
C GLY A 77 -18.42 -7.13 -15.82
N GLY A 78 -17.36 -6.67 -16.46
CA GLY A 78 -17.28 -6.35 -17.87
C GLY A 78 -16.54 -7.42 -18.70
N ASN A 79 -16.85 -7.48 -20.02
CA ASN A 79 -16.17 -8.38 -20.96
C ASN A 79 -14.99 -7.69 -21.69
N ARG A 80 -14.48 -6.59 -21.18
CA ARG A 80 -13.50 -5.72 -21.84
C ARG A 80 -12.11 -5.86 -21.23
N GLU A 81 -11.48 -7.04 -21.36
CA GLU A 81 -10.09 -7.21 -20.99
C GLU A 81 -9.16 -6.78 -22.12
N ARG A 82 -8.09 -6.05 -21.81
CA ARG A 82 -7.05 -5.60 -22.73
C ARG A 82 -5.68 -5.69 -22.08
N THR A 83 -4.65 -5.80 -22.91
CA THR A 83 -3.26 -5.72 -22.46
C THR A 83 -2.59 -4.55 -23.16
N TYR A 84 -1.87 -3.75 -22.37
CA TYR A 84 -1.14 -2.57 -22.83
C TYR A 84 0.29 -2.60 -22.32
N HIS A 85 1.23 -2.19 -23.14
CA HIS A 85 2.56 -1.82 -22.68
C HIS A 85 2.49 -0.43 -22.04
N LEU A 86 2.95 -0.31 -20.78
CA LEU A 86 2.78 0.89 -19.93
C LEU A 86 3.38 2.18 -20.55
N ASP A 87 4.38 2.05 -21.40
CA ASP A 87 4.97 3.19 -22.09
C ASP A 87 4.57 3.27 -23.57
N ALA A 88 4.66 2.16 -24.33
CA ALA A 88 4.43 2.18 -25.78
C ALA A 88 2.95 2.37 -26.13
N ASP A 89 2.02 1.82 -25.30
CA ASP A 89 0.58 1.86 -25.56
C ASP A 89 -0.14 2.86 -24.65
N ARG A 90 0.57 3.83 -24.07
CA ARG A 90 0.05 4.76 -23.06
C ARG A 90 -1.22 5.47 -23.52
N SER A 91 -1.25 6.02 -24.72
CA SER A 91 -2.43 6.71 -25.26
C SER A 91 -3.65 5.78 -25.43
N SER A 92 -3.42 4.50 -25.75
CA SER A 92 -4.48 3.51 -25.81
C SER A 92 -5.02 3.13 -24.44
N LEU A 93 -4.14 3.05 -23.43
CA LEU A 93 -4.50 2.84 -22.03
C LEU A 93 -5.30 4.04 -21.49
N GLU A 94 -4.88 5.27 -21.79
CA GLU A 94 -5.59 6.50 -21.43
C GLU A 94 -7.00 6.53 -22.04
N SER A 95 -7.14 6.16 -23.31
CA SER A 95 -8.44 6.07 -23.98
C SER A 95 -9.36 5.03 -23.32
N TRP A 96 -8.82 3.87 -22.95
CA TRP A 96 -9.58 2.84 -22.24
C TRP A 96 -10.05 3.31 -20.87
N LEU A 97 -9.16 3.97 -20.10
CA LEU A 97 -9.47 4.55 -18.79
C LEU A 97 -10.51 5.67 -18.90
N ALA A 98 -10.37 6.55 -19.93
CA ALA A 98 -11.31 7.63 -20.18
C ALA A 98 -12.73 7.09 -20.47
N GLU A 99 -12.86 5.98 -21.21
CA GLU A 99 -14.15 5.32 -21.41
C GLU A 99 -14.76 4.79 -20.10
N CYS A 100 -13.93 4.24 -19.19
CA CYS A 100 -14.38 3.76 -17.88
C CYS A 100 -14.82 4.91 -16.97
N PHE A 101 -14.07 6.02 -16.96
CA PHE A 101 -14.35 7.17 -16.08
C PHE A 101 -15.35 8.17 -16.69
N GLY A 102 -15.56 8.14 -18.01
CA GLY A 102 -16.45 9.08 -18.72
C GLY A 102 -15.87 10.50 -18.86
N TYR A 103 -14.56 10.67 -18.68
CA TYR A 103 -13.80 11.91 -18.89
C TYR A 103 -12.36 11.60 -19.28
N GLU A 104 -11.69 12.56 -19.90
CA GLU A 104 -10.30 12.43 -20.33
C GLU A 104 -9.34 12.32 -19.13
N VAL A 105 -8.36 11.43 -19.26
CA VAL A 105 -7.31 11.23 -18.28
C VAL A 105 -5.95 11.09 -18.96
N GLN A 106 -4.89 11.33 -18.20
CA GLN A 106 -3.52 11.12 -18.61
C GLN A 106 -2.85 10.13 -17.64
N VAL A 107 -2.02 9.24 -18.19
CA VAL A 107 -1.15 8.36 -17.40
C VAL A 107 0.25 8.97 -17.40
N VAL A 108 0.70 9.43 -16.25
CA VAL A 108 2.02 10.03 -16.05
C VAL A 108 2.98 9.04 -15.42
N ARG A 109 4.28 9.20 -15.68
CA ARG A 109 5.35 8.35 -15.15
C ARG A 109 6.35 9.18 -14.39
N ASN A 110 6.82 8.65 -13.26
CA ASN A 110 7.94 9.18 -12.49
C ASN A 110 8.87 8.02 -12.12
N ASP A 111 10.14 8.08 -12.57
CA ASP A 111 11.17 7.09 -12.26
C ASP A 111 11.96 7.44 -10.99
N GLU A 112 11.82 8.66 -10.48
CA GLU A 112 12.47 9.20 -9.28
C GLU A 112 11.56 9.01 -8.06
N GLY A 113 11.34 7.75 -7.64
CA GLY A 113 10.54 7.42 -6.45
C GLY A 113 9.03 7.40 -6.63
N GLY A 114 8.52 7.53 -7.87
CA GLY A 114 7.10 7.39 -8.17
C GLY A 114 6.22 8.53 -7.62
N TYR A 115 4.97 8.16 -7.30
CA TYR A 115 3.94 9.07 -6.78
C TYR A 115 3.46 8.58 -5.41
N PRO A 116 4.24 8.70 -4.32
CA PRO A 116 3.88 8.18 -3.00
C PRO A 116 2.57 8.80 -2.48
N ASP A 117 1.91 8.11 -1.55
CA ASP A 117 0.72 8.62 -0.87
C ASP A 117 1.08 9.57 0.28
N ASP A 118 2.25 9.38 0.88
CA ASP A 118 2.86 10.25 1.89
C ASP A 118 4.23 10.69 1.38
N THR A 119 4.43 12.01 1.25
CA THR A 119 5.69 12.58 0.76
C THR A 119 6.73 12.72 1.84
N ASP A 120 6.32 12.75 3.12
CA ASP A 120 7.23 12.85 4.27
C ASP A 120 7.73 11.47 4.73
N ALA A 121 7.05 10.40 4.28
CA ALA A 121 7.38 9.01 4.56
C ALA A 121 7.18 8.17 3.29
N SER A 122 8.03 8.40 2.30
CA SER A 122 7.94 7.81 0.96
C SER A 122 8.39 6.34 0.86
N GLY A 123 8.93 5.79 1.93
CA GLY A 123 9.31 4.39 2.02
C GLY A 123 8.11 3.42 2.01
N PRO A 124 8.39 2.10 1.91
CA PRO A 124 7.35 1.08 1.92
C PRO A 124 6.58 1.05 3.23
N THR A 125 5.25 0.97 3.17
CA THR A 125 4.43 0.78 4.37
C THR A 125 4.51 -0.66 4.87
N VAL A 126 4.57 -0.83 6.20
CA VAL A 126 4.78 -2.13 6.86
C VAL A 126 3.57 -2.53 7.69
N ILE A 127 3.17 -3.81 7.58
CA ILE A 127 2.13 -4.45 8.40
C ILE A 127 2.55 -5.89 8.74
N SER A 128 2.04 -6.48 9.83
CA SER A 128 2.20 -7.91 10.10
C SER A 128 1.02 -8.73 9.56
N THR A 129 1.27 -9.98 9.19
CA THR A 129 0.24 -10.93 8.74
C THR A 129 -0.83 -11.12 9.82
N ALA A 130 -0.41 -11.27 11.09
CA ALA A 130 -1.36 -11.40 12.21
C ALA A 130 -2.22 -10.14 12.40
N THR A 131 -1.72 -8.95 12.10
CA THR A 131 -2.53 -7.73 12.12
C THR A 131 -3.59 -7.74 11.02
N LEU A 132 -3.24 -8.16 9.80
CA LEU A 132 -4.23 -8.32 8.72
C LEU A 132 -5.36 -9.26 9.12
N GLU A 133 -5.02 -10.42 9.68
CA GLU A 133 -5.99 -11.40 10.14
C GLU A 133 -6.86 -10.86 11.29
N ALA A 134 -6.24 -10.22 12.28
CA ALA A 134 -6.96 -9.64 13.41
C ALA A 134 -7.93 -8.54 12.96
N VAL A 135 -7.51 -7.65 12.08
CA VAL A 135 -8.36 -6.56 11.57
C VAL A 135 -9.48 -7.11 10.68
N ALA A 136 -9.21 -8.09 9.84
CA ALA A 136 -10.25 -8.76 9.04
C ALA A 136 -11.31 -9.39 9.95
N SER A 137 -10.90 -10.03 11.05
CA SER A 137 -11.82 -10.68 11.99
C SER A 137 -12.80 -9.73 12.71
N TRP A 138 -12.60 -8.42 12.62
CA TRP A 138 -13.55 -7.44 13.15
C TRP A 138 -14.80 -7.28 12.28
N PHE A 139 -14.80 -7.86 11.08
CA PHE A 139 -15.85 -7.75 10.09
C PHE A 139 -16.32 -9.14 9.66
N GLU A 140 -17.61 -9.37 9.63
CA GLU A 140 -18.17 -10.70 9.33
C GLU A 140 -17.93 -11.16 7.90
N GLU A 141 -17.94 -10.21 6.94
CA GLU A 141 -17.88 -10.50 5.50
C GLU A 141 -16.53 -10.16 4.85
N ILE A 142 -15.53 -9.70 5.63
CA ILE A 142 -14.22 -9.29 5.09
C ILE A 142 -13.16 -10.30 5.51
N ASP A 143 -12.61 -11.02 4.55
CA ASP A 143 -11.50 -11.93 4.79
C ASP A 143 -10.13 -11.21 4.77
N PRO A 144 -9.03 -11.88 5.19
CA PRO A 144 -7.69 -11.27 5.16
C PRO A 144 -7.22 -10.89 3.76
N VAL A 145 -7.68 -11.55 2.70
CA VAL A 145 -7.31 -11.23 1.31
C VAL A 145 -7.94 -9.91 0.89
N GLU A 146 -9.22 -9.72 1.20
CA GLU A 146 -9.91 -8.46 0.95
C GLU A 146 -9.35 -7.33 1.82
N MET A 147 -9.07 -7.59 3.11
CA MET A 147 -8.48 -6.60 4.01
C MET A 147 -7.12 -6.13 3.50
N ARG A 148 -6.28 -7.01 2.94
CA ARG A 148 -5.01 -6.67 2.27
C ARG A 148 -5.23 -5.69 1.13
N ARG A 149 -6.24 -5.91 0.30
CA ARG A 149 -6.61 -5.02 -0.82
C ARG A 149 -7.08 -3.65 -0.33
N ARG A 150 -7.76 -3.58 0.82
CA ARG A 150 -8.23 -2.34 1.44
C ARG A 150 -7.09 -1.54 2.08
N LEU A 151 -6.17 -2.21 2.76
CA LEU A 151 -5.07 -1.57 3.51
C LEU A 151 -3.88 -1.19 2.62
N ARG A 152 -3.57 -1.97 1.58
CA ARG A 152 -2.58 -1.64 0.54
C ARG A 152 -1.16 -1.44 1.09
N ALA A 153 -0.71 -2.31 1.99
CA ALA A 153 0.66 -2.33 2.46
C ALA A 153 1.65 -2.78 1.37
N ASN A 154 2.89 -2.33 1.46
CA ASN A 154 3.97 -2.80 0.59
C ASN A 154 4.70 -4.02 1.17
N VAL A 155 4.90 -4.03 2.48
CA VAL A 155 5.66 -5.03 3.24
C VAL A 155 4.75 -5.71 4.24
N GLU A 156 4.65 -7.05 4.16
CA GLU A 156 3.99 -7.86 5.17
C GLU A 156 5.05 -8.69 5.90
N LEU A 157 5.02 -8.67 7.23
CA LEU A 157 5.94 -9.40 8.08
C LEU A 157 5.26 -10.65 8.65
N ASP A 158 5.93 -11.79 8.57
CA ASP A 158 5.49 -13.02 9.26
C ASP A 158 5.76 -12.87 10.76
N VAL A 159 4.70 -12.55 11.49
CA VAL A 159 4.70 -12.39 12.94
C VAL A 159 3.40 -12.92 13.51
N PRO A 160 3.43 -13.81 14.53
CA PRO A 160 2.22 -14.37 15.11
C PRO A 160 1.46 -13.43 16.08
N ILE A 161 2.00 -12.25 16.34
CA ILE A 161 1.45 -11.28 17.30
C ILE A 161 0.81 -10.11 16.53
N PRO A 162 -0.51 -9.90 16.64
CA PRO A 162 -1.17 -8.74 16.03
C PRO A 162 -0.60 -7.42 16.55
N PHE A 163 -0.52 -6.44 15.65
CA PHE A 163 -0.01 -5.09 15.93
C PHE A 163 1.47 -5.06 16.36
N TRP A 164 2.24 -6.08 16.00
CA TRP A 164 3.66 -6.13 16.30
C TRP A 164 4.41 -4.96 15.67
N GLU A 165 4.01 -4.55 14.48
CA GLU A 165 4.56 -3.41 13.75
C GLU A 165 4.41 -2.07 14.49
N ASP A 166 3.53 -1.97 15.46
CA ASP A 166 3.41 -0.79 16.32
C ASP A 166 4.67 -0.54 17.19
N ARG A 167 5.63 -1.46 17.19
CA ARG A 167 6.96 -1.28 17.79
C ARG A 167 7.91 -0.49 16.90
N LEU A 168 7.57 -0.34 15.62
CA LEU A 168 8.43 0.27 14.61
C LEU A 168 8.25 1.78 14.50
N TYR A 169 7.63 2.43 15.46
CA TYR A 169 7.58 3.91 15.58
C TYR A 169 7.68 4.35 17.04
N GLY A 170 8.32 5.51 17.23
CA GLY A 170 8.50 6.14 18.53
C GLY A 170 7.48 7.25 18.82
N SER A 171 7.87 8.23 19.61
CA SER A 171 7.10 9.46 19.85
C SER A 171 7.04 10.33 18.58
N PRO A 172 6.09 11.27 18.47
CA PRO A 172 6.08 12.24 17.39
C PRO A 172 7.43 12.96 17.23
N GLY A 173 8.03 12.80 16.03
CA GLY A 173 9.36 13.34 15.72
C GLY A 173 10.53 12.40 16.00
N GLU A 174 10.29 11.21 16.54
CA GLU A 174 11.29 10.17 16.78
C GLU A 174 11.04 8.98 15.84
N ALA A 175 12.02 8.64 15.01
CA ALA A 175 11.97 7.44 14.18
C ALA A 175 12.56 6.24 14.96
N VAL A 176 12.01 5.05 14.71
CA VAL A 176 12.60 3.79 15.18
C VAL A 176 13.37 3.16 14.02
N GLU A 177 14.66 2.87 14.26
CA GLU A 177 15.50 2.17 13.30
C GLU A 177 15.26 0.67 13.38
N PHE A 178 15.11 0.03 12.25
CA PHE A 178 15.02 -1.42 12.11
C PHE A 178 15.54 -1.87 10.74
N ASP A 179 15.98 -3.11 10.65
CA ASP A 179 16.51 -3.66 9.40
C ASP A 179 15.60 -4.75 8.85
N ILE A 180 15.48 -4.81 7.52
CA ILE A 180 14.95 -5.96 6.76
C ILE A 180 16.06 -6.43 5.84
N GLY A 181 16.62 -7.62 6.12
CA GLY A 181 17.81 -8.10 5.43
C GLY A 181 19.01 -7.18 5.64
N SER A 182 19.49 -6.56 4.56
CA SER A 182 20.61 -5.61 4.59
C SER A 182 20.18 -4.14 4.48
N VAL A 183 18.89 -3.87 4.55
CA VAL A 183 18.31 -2.54 4.36
C VAL A 183 17.85 -1.97 5.69
N SER A 184 18.32 -0.77 6.03
CA SER A 184 17.89 -0.04 7.21
C SER A 184 16.69 0.85 6.91
N PHE A 185 15.70 0.78 7.79
CA PHE A 185 14.43 1.51 7.74
C PHE A 185 14.33 2.45 8.93
N HIS A 186 13.69 3.58 8.71
CA HIS A 186 13.20 4.46 9.77
C HIS A 186 11.68 4.39 9.79
N GLY A 187 11.10 3.82 10.83
CA GLY A 187 9.67 3.82 11.07
C GLY A 187 9.24 5.12 11.71
N ASN A 188 8.40 5.88 11.03
CA ASN A 188 8.10 7.26 11.41
C ASN A 188 6.84 7.41 12.23
N ASN A 189 5.74 6.82 11.78
CA ASN A 189 4.43 7.01 12.41
C ASN A 189 3.43 5.91 12.02
N PRO A 190 2.38 5.70 12.85
CA PRO A 190 1.28 4.83 12.45
C PRO A 190 0.46 5.53 11.36
N CYS A 191 0.33 4.90 10.19
CA CYS A 191 -0.33 5.45 9.03
C CYS A 191 -1.79 5.84 9.33
N GLN A 192 -2.10 7.12 9.19
CA GLN A 192 -3.47 7.61 9.26
C GLN A 192 -4.26 7.12 8.06
N ARG A 193 -5.32 6.37 8.31
CA ARG A 193 -6.13 5.81 7.23
C ARG A 193 -7.09 6.86 6.65
N CYS A 194 -7.16 6.86 5.33
CA CYS A 194 -8.14 7.67 4.60
C CYS A 194 -9.46 6.89 4.39
N VAL A 195 -10.36 7.40 3.57
CA VAL A 195 -11.64 6.75 3.28
C VAL A 195 -11.51 5.47 2.45
N VAL A 196 -10.40 5.23 1.74
CA VAL A 196 -10.25 4.08 0.82
C VAL A 196 -10.49 2.72 1.49
N PRO A 197 -9.94 2.41 2.68
CA PRO A 197 -10.22 1.14 3.34
C PRO A 197 -11.70 0.90 3.69
N THR A 198 -12.51 1.95 3.81
CA THR A 198 -13.95 1.83 4.10
C THR A 198 -14.77 1.43 2.88
N ARG A 199 -14.16 1.39 1.69
CA ARG A 199 -14.82 1.04 0.44
C ARG A 199 -14.56 -0.40 0.07
N ASP A 200 -15.58 -1.04 -0.46
CA ASP A 200 -15.44 -2.35 -1.11
C ASP A 200 -14.43 -2.24 -2.27
N PRO A 201 -13.40 -3.08 -2.31
CA PRO A 201 -12.34 -2.96 -3.30
C PRO A 201 -12.74 -3.40 -4.72
N ASP A 202 -13.94 -3.93 -4.92
CA ASP A 202 -14.47 -4.37 -6.21
C ASP A 202 -15.55 -3.46 -6.78
N THR A 203 -16.29 -2.77 -5.92
CA THR A 203 -17.40 -1.90 -6.33
C THR A 203 -17.17 -0.42 -6.02
N GLY A 204 -16.33 -0.14 -5.00
CA GLY A 204 -16.12 1.18 -4.45
C GLY A 204 -17.26 1.65 -3.54
N ASP A 205 -18.26 0.81 -3.28
CA ASP A 205 -19.32 1.12 -2.36
C ASP A 205 -18.80 1.20 -0.93
N GLN A 206 -19.38 2.08 -0.15
CA GLN A 206 -19.01 2.23 1.25
C GLN A 206 -19.52 1.03 2.06
N THR A 207 -18.62 0.34 2.77
CA THR A 207 -18.98 -0.69 3.74
C THR A 207 -19.59 0.01 4.96
N PRO A 208 -20.85 -0.29 5.33
CA PRO A 208 -21.50 0.33 6.47
C PRO A 208 -20.70 0.15 7.76
N GLU A 209 -20.66 1.18 8.58
CA GLU A 209 -20.02 1.17 9.92
C GLU A 209 -18.55 0.71 9.96
N PHE A 210 -17.87 0.62 8.79
CA PHE A 210 -16.47 0.16 8.74
C PHE A 210 -15.55 0.98 9.64
N ARG A 211 -15.64 2.31 9.57
CA ARG A 211 -14.77 3.19 10.33
C ARG A 211 -15.04 3.11 11.82
N GLU A 212 -16.29 3.06 12.21
CA GLU A 212 -16.76 2.96 13.59
C GLU A 212 -16.28 1.65 14.21
N THR A 213 -16.53 0.53 13.55
CA THR A 213 -16.09 -0.82 13.95
C THR A 213 -14.56 -0.88 14.06
N PHE A 214 -13.85 -0.33 13.08
CA PHE A 214 -12.39 -0.29 13.09
C PHE A 214 -11.87 0.51 14.31
N VAL A 215 -12.37 1.73 14.51
CA VAL A 215 -11.92 2.64 15.59
C VAL A 215 -12.18 2.02 16.97
N GLU A 216 -13.36 1.44 17.19
CA GLU A 216 -13.71 0.78 18.44
C GLU A 216 -12.79 -0.42 18.72
N ASN A 217 -12.62 -1.31 17.76
CA ASN A 217 -11.77 -2.48 17.93
C ASN A 217 -10.31 -2.09 18.08
N ARG A 218 -9.78 -1.16 17.27
CA ARG A 218 -8.40 -0.70 17.38
C ARG A 218 -8.10 -0.12 18.76
N LYS A 219 -9.01 0.69 19.30
CA LYS A 219 -8.91 1.23 20.67
C LYS A 219 -8.88 0.13 21.71
N ARG A 220 -9.71 -0.90 21.57
CA ARG A 220 -9.82 -2.01 22.51
C ARG A 220 -8.62 -2.94 22.47
N THR A 221 -7.99 -3.10 21.31
CA THR A 221 -6.87 -4.03 21.07
C THR A 221 -5.51 -3.34 21.03
N LEU A 222 -5.44 -2.06 21.41
CA LEU A 222 -4.20 -1.30 21.41
C LEU A 222 -3.18 -1.98 22.36
N PRO A 223 -2.00 -2.41 21.85
CA PRO A 223 -1.01 -3.07 22.70
C PRO A 223 -0.45 -2.13 23.75
N SER A 224 -0.01 -2.70 24.89
CA SER A 224 0.56 -1.92 25.99
C SER A 224 1.91 -1.28 25.66
N TRP A 225 2.60 -1.75 24.61
CA TRP A 225 3.88 -1.22 24.16
C TRP A 225 3.79 -0.08 23.16
N VAL A 226 2.57 0.24 22.68
CA VAL A 226 2.38 1.28 21.68
C VAL A 226 2.57 2.67 22.25
N ASN A 227 3.18 3.56 21.49
CA ASN A 227 3.19 4.97 21.84
C ASN A 227 1.83 5.59 21.53
N THR A 228 1.13 6.05 22.56
CA THR A 228 -0.24 6.57 22.48
C THR A 228 -0.32 8.03 22.02
N ASP A 229 0.77 8.75 21.94
CA ASP A 229 0.82 10.18 21.57
C ASP A 229 0.33 10.44 20.12
N TRP A 230 0.37 9.40 19.29
CA TRP A 230 -0.14 9.44 17.92
C TRP A 230 -1.65 9.31 17.80
N PHE A 231 -2.35 8.83 18.84
CA PHE A 231 -3.73 8.42 18.77
C PHE A 231 -4.72 9.52 19.22
N ASP A 232 -4.67 10.67 18.55
CA ASP A 232 -5.74 11.67 18.56
C ASP A 232 -7.06 11.07 18.03
N HIS A 233 -6.94 10.06 17.13
CA HIS A 233 -8.00 9.17 16.71
C HIS A 233 -7.43 7.78 16.40
N TYR A 234 -8.27 6.73 16.49
CA TYR A 234 -7.82 5.33 16.34
C TYR A 234 -7.96 4.77 14.92
N PHE A 235 -8.28 5.59 13.91
CA PHE A 235 -8.25 5.14 12.51
C PHE A 235 -6.84 5.23 11.95
N ARG A 236 -5.92 4.50 12.62
CA ARG A 236 -4.48 4.40 12.31
C ARG A 236 -4.05 2.95 12.34
N LEU A 237 -3.29 2.54 11.33
CA LEU A 237 -2.79 1.17 11.19
C LEU A 237 -1.66 1.14 10.18
N MET A 238 -0.73 0.18 10.33
CA MET A 238 0.50 0.08 9.53
C MET A 238 1.50 1.16 9.92
N VAL A 239 2.73 0.98 9.50
CA VAL A 239 3.81 1.94 9.75
C VAL A 239 4.27 2.56 8.45
N ASN A 240 4.26 3.88 8.41
CA ASN A 240 4.92 4.65 7.37
C ASN A 240 6.42 4.68 7.66
N THR A 241 7.22 4.48 6.63
CA THR A 241 8.68 4.42 6.76
C THR A 241 9.38 5.43 5.88
N HIS A 242 10.60 5.75 6.24
CA HIS A 242 11.57 6.45 5.41
C HIS A 242 12.78 5.54 5.23
N ILE A 243 13.32 5.53 4.01
CA ILE A 243 14.57 4.80 3.69
C ILE A 243 15.67 5.82 3.45
N PRO A 244 16.75 5.80 4.25
CA PRO A 244 17.88 6.70 4.08
C PRO A 244 18.55 6.56 2.70
N GLU A 245 19.07 7.65 2.16
CA GLU A 245 19.74 7.67 0.84
C GLU A 245 20.83 6.60 0.67
N PRO A 246 21.69 6.29 1.67
CA PRO A 246 22.69 5.24 1.54
C PRO A 246 22.12 3.83 1.29
N GLU A 247 20.84 3.63 1.56
CA GLU A 247 20.14 2.35 1.34
C GLU A 247 19.58 2.20 -0.09
N TRP A 248 19.50 3.30 -0.84
CA TRP A 248 18.96 3.27 -2.20
C TRP A 248 19.85 2.41 -3.11
N GLY A 249 19.23 1.64 -3.96
CA GLY A 249 19.88 0.66 -4.81
C GLY A 249 20.02 -0.74 -4.21
N LYS A 250 19.85 -0.90 -2.88
CA LYS A 250 19.77 -2.21 -2.25
C LYS A 250 18.44 -2.91 -2.60
N GLN A 251 18.34 -4.17 -2.27
CA GLN A 251 17.20 -5.02 -2.61
C GLN A 251 16.62 -5.67 -1.35
N LEU A 252 15.29 -5.72 -1.28
CA LEU A 252 14.54 -6.56 -0.35
C LEU A 252 14.19 -7.88 -1.01
N THR A 253 14.20 -8.96 -0.25
CA THR A 253 13.85 -10.30 -0.72
C THR A 253 12.88 -10.95 0.27
N VAL A 254 11.82 -11.59 -0.22
CA VAL A 254 10.93 -12.40 0.62
C VAL A 254 11.75 -13.46 1.35
N GLY A 255 11.57 -13.56 2.68
CA GLY A 255 12.38 -14.37 3.58
C GLY A 255 13.50 -13.60 4.29
N ASP A 256 13.76 -12.35 3.95
CA ASP A 256 14.74 -11.53 4.67
C ASP A 256 14.36 -11.41 6.15
N PRO A 257 15.32 -11.58 7.08
CA PRO A 257 15.09 -11.44 8.51
C PRO A 257 14.84 -9.97 8.88
N VAL A 258 14.01 -9.76 9.90
CA VAL A 258 13.74 -8.44 10.46
C VAL A 258 14.40 -8.32 11.83
N THR A 259 15.14 -7.25 12.03
CA THR A 259 15.76 -6.92 13.34
C THR A 259 15.40 -5.50 13.74
N VAL A 260 14.99 -5.31 14.99
CA VAL A 260 14.73 -3.99 15.57
C VAL A 260 15.91 -3.62 16.44
N GLY A 261 16.45 -2.42 16.27
CA GLY A 261 17.51 -1.90 17.12
C GLY A 261 17.12 -1.91 18.61
N GLU A 262 18.11 -2.10 19.49
CA GLU A 262 17.91 -2.04 20.94
C GLU A 262 17.68 -0.60 21.41
#